data_4daa020e13272b6c69273d4a6dabe4da
#
_entry.id   4daa020e13272b6c69273d4a6dabe4da
#
_cell.length_a   1.000
_cell.length_b   1.000
_cell.length_c   1.000
_cell.angle_alpha   90.00
_cell.angle_beta   90.00
_cell.angle_gamma   90.00
#
_symmetry.space_group_name_H-M   'P 1'
#
loop_
_entity.id
_entity.type
_entity.pdbx_description
1 polymer ?
#
loop_
_entity_poly.entity_id
_entity_poly.type
_entity_poly.pdbx_seq_one_letter_code
_entity_poly.pdbx_strand_id
1 'polypeptide(L)'
;HVFVPYCTGDLHVGRATVDYGGFKVHHQGARNAQAALEYVFRNHTNPERVFVTGCSAGAYGAVLWADKILATYKNAQIAVCGDAGVGVVTEDFPGFTAWNPRLPELPGLSSPPKVSEIYRALAQAYPKAVLAQYTTRLDGTQIYFYALMKKEAAPSEATAREWAVAAERAGGFPAAEANYTYYLAPGSQHCIPPRP
;
A
#
# COMPACT_ATOMS: atom_id res chain seq x y z
N HIS A 1 -0.65 -0.71 -20.66
CA HIS A 1 -1.08 -1.22 -19.35
C HIS A 1 -0.15 -2.37 -18.93
N VAL A 2 0.38 -2.31 -17.71
CA VAL A 2 1.19 -3.38 -17.10
C VAL A 2 0.50 -3.81 -15.81
N PHE A 3 0.23 -5.10 -15.69
CA PHE A 3 -0.36 -5.72 -14.50
C PHE A 3 0.69 -6.57 -13.79
N VAL A 4 0.90 -6.33 -12.49
CA VAL A 4 1.80 -7.11 -11.64
C VAL A 4 0.97 -7.99 -10.72
N PRO A 5 0.90 -9.30 -10.96
CA PRO A 5 0.08 -10.21 -10.16
C PRO A 5 0.63 -10.35 -8.73
N TYR A 6 -0.27 -10.45 -7.75
CA TYR A 6 0.07 -10.69 -6.35
C TYR A 6 0.05 -12.18 -6.04
N CYS A 7 1.20 -12.75 -5.67
CA CYS A 7 1.34 -14.20 -5.47
C CYS A 7 2.25 -14.59 -4.29
N THR A 8 2.77 -13.64 -3.51
CA THR A 8 3.79 -13.91 -2.50
C THR A 8 3.39 -13.58 -1.06
N GLY A 9 2.17 -13.08 -0.86
CA GLY A 9 1.61 -12.82 0.47
C GLY A 9 2.40 -11.80 1.33
N ASP A 10 3.01 -10.79 0.69
CA ASP A 10 4.00 -9.91 1.32
C ASP A 10 3.90 -8.43 0.86
N LEU A 11 2.74 -8.00 0.39
CA LEU A 11 2.45 -6.64 -0.08
C LEU A 11 3.42 -6.15 -1.19
N HIS A 12 3.92 -7.07 -2.03
CA HIS A 12 4.90 -6.82 -3.09
C HIS A 12 6.29 -6.37 -2.63
N VAL A 13 6.66 -6.56 -1.36
CA VAL A 13 7.92 -6.01 -0.81
C VAL A 13 8.81 -7.03 -0.11
N GLY A 14 8.36 -8.27 0.08
CA GLY A 14 9.12 -9.27 0.82
C GLY A 14 10.38 -9.76 0.11
N ARG A 15 11.38 -10.13 0.92
CA ARG A 15 12.69 -10.68 0.48
C ARG A 15 13.15 -11.83 1.35
N ALA A 16 12.21 -12.63 1.89
CA ALA A 16 12.52 -13.70 2.82
C ALA A 16 11.86 -15.03 2.41
N THR A 17 12.40 -16.12 2.94
CA THR A 17 11.69 -17.39 3.02
C THR A 17 11.42 -17.66 4.49
N VAL A 18 10.16 -17.81 4.85
CA VAL A 18 9.70 -17.96 6.23
C VAL A 18 9.12 -19.37 6.42
N ASP A 19 9.53 -20.03 7.50
CA ASP A 19 8.94 -21.30 7.93
C ASP A 19 7.79 -21.00 8.92
N TYR A 20 6.59 -21.41 8.56
CA TYR A 20 5.37 -21.22 9.35
C TYR A 20 4.96 -22.48 10.14
N GLY A 21 5.93 -23.34 10.50
CA GLY A 21 5.65 -24.51 11.31
C GLY A 21 5.05 -25.67 10.55
N GLY A 22 5.69 -26.08 9.46
CA GLY A 22 5.28 -27.21 8.63
C GLY A 22 5.23 -26.93 7.13
N PHE A 23 5.29 -25.65 6.75
CA PHE A 23 5.44 -25.24 5.35
C PHE A 23 6.26 -23.95 5.24
N LYS A 24 6.98 -23.81 4.14
CA LYS A 24 7.78 -22.62 3.84
C LYS A 24 7.08 -21.75 2.82
N VAL A 25 7.04 -20.44 3.08
CA VAL A 25 6.55 -19.45 2.13
C VAL A 25 7.71 -18.60 1.63
N HIS A 26 7.79 -18.46 0.31
CA HIS A 26 8.79 -17.64 -0.35
C HIS A 26 8.22 -16.24 -0.57
N HIS A 27 8.42 -15.34 0.38
CA HIS A 27 8.07 -13.92 0.26
C HIS A 27 9.09 -13.22 -0.65
N GLN A 28 8.82 -13.20 -1.95
CA GLN A 28 9.72 -12.65 -2.98
C GLN A 28 9.07 -11.51 -3.76
N GLY A 29 8.07 -10.84 -3.19
CA GLY A 29 7.33 -9.77 -3.84
C GLY A 29 8.20 -8.60 -4.28
N ALA A 30 9.26 -8.29 -3.53
CA ALA A 30 10.21 -7.26 -3.93
C ALA A 30 10.96 -7.62 -5.23
N ARG A 31 11.36 -8.88 -5.41
CA ARG A 31 12.03 -9.32 -6.65
C ARG A 31 11.08 -9.30 -7.83
N ASN A 32 9.84 -9.74 -7.62
CA ASN A 32 8.81 -9.74 -8.67
C ASN A 32 8.47 -8.32 -9.12
N ALA A 33 8.23 -7.42 -8.18
CA ALA A 33 7.94 -6.02 -8.47
C ALA A 33 9.14 -5.31 -9.13
N GLN A 34 10.35 -5.57 -8.65
CA GLN A 34 11.56 -5.02 -9.25
C GLN A 34 11.72 -5.47 -10.71
N ALA A 35 11.57 -6.77 -11.00
CA ALA A 35 11.67 -7.29 -12.35
C ALA A 35 10.62 -6.69 -13.30
N ALA A 36 9.38 -6.53 -12.80
CA ALA A 36 8.31 -5.87 -13.55
C ALA A 36 8.63 -4.39 -13.83
N LEU A 37 9.12 -3.65 -12.84
CA LEU A 37 9.51 -2.24 -13.01
C LEU A 37 10.72 -2.09 -13.94
N GLU A 38 11.72 -2.96 -13.85
CA GLU A 38 12.86 -2.96 -14.77
C GLU A 38 12.42 -3.19 -16.22
N TYR A 39 11.43 -4.08 -16.45
CA TYR A 39 10.82 -4.24 -17.76
C TYR A 39 10.13 -2.95 -18.21
N VAL A 40 9.32 -2.34 -17.34
CA VAL A 40 8.60 -1.09 -17.62
C VAL A 40 9.59 0.02 -17.98
N PHE A 41 10.62 0.23 -17.18
CA PHE A 41 11.59 1.30 -17.39
C PHE A 41 12.42 1.14 -18.67
N ARG A 42 12.72 -0.10 -19.08
CA ARG A 42 13.41 -0.37 -20.34
C ARG A 42 12.55 -0.19 -21.58
N ASN A 43 11.25 -0.53 -21.48
CA ASN A 43 10.35 -0.55 -22.64
C ASN A 43 9.49 0.71 -22.77
N HIS A 44 9.37 1.52 -21.72
CA HIS A 44 8.60 2.75 -21.65
C HIS A 44 9.46 3.87 -21.08
N THR A 45 10.44 4.33 -21.85
CA THR A 45 11.52 5.20 -21.36
C THR A 45 11.12 6.66 -21.13
N ASN A 46 10.10 7.15 -21.81
CA ASN A 46 9.68 8.55 -21.72
C ASN A 46 8.14 8.71 -21.80
N PRO A 47 7.40 8.19 -20.82
CA PRO A 47 5.95 8.36 -20.81
C PRO A 47 5.59 9.82 -20.47
N GLU A 48 4.54 10.35 -21.10
CA GLU A 48 3.98 11.65 -20.72
C GLU A 48 3.21 11.57 -19.40
N ARG A 49 2.51 10.45 -19.18
CA ARG A 49 1.67 10.21 -18.01
C ARG A 49 1.87 8.81 -17.48
N VAL A 50 1.89 8.69 -16.15
CA VAL A 50 1.93 7.39 -15.46
C VAL A 50 0.84 7.36 -14.40
N PHE A 51 0.01 6.33 -14.43
CA PHE A 51 -0.95 6.07 -13.36
C PHE A 51 -0.58 4.75 -12.68
N VAL A 52 -0.29 4.83 -11.39
CA VAL A 52 0.05 3.68 -10.54
C VAL A 52 -1.12 3.43 -9.61
N THR A 53 -1.67 2.23 -9.65
CA THR A 53 -2.80 1.89 -8.78
C THR A 53 -2.79 0.41 -8.45
N GLY A 54 -3.52 0.06 -7.41
CA GLY A 54 -3.76 -1.30 -6.99
C GLY A 54 -4.82 -1.36 -5.91
N CYS A 55 -5.48 -2.52 -5.84
CA CYS A 55 -6.49 -2.81 -4.85
C CYS A 55 -5.89 -3.65 -3.72
N SER A 56 -6.28 -3.40 -2.47
CA SER A 56 -5.89 -4.23 -1.31
C SER A 56 -4.36 -4.34 -1.18
N ALA A 57 -3.79 -5.54 -1.27
CA ALA A 57 -2.34 -5.74 -1.31
C ALA A 57 -1.65 -4.92 -2.41
N GLY A 58 -2.35 -4.70 -3.54
CA GLY A 58 -1.86 -3.85 -4.63
C GLY A 58 -1.81 -2.37 -4.30
N ALA A 59 -2.67 -1.87 -3.40
CA ALA A 59 -2.59 -0.50 -2.90
C ALA A 59 -1.27 -0.26 -2.14
N TYR A 60 -0.88 -1.23 -1.32
CA TYR A 60 0.42 -1.20 -0.65
C TYR A 60 1.57 -1.27 -1.65
N GLY A 61 1.49 -2.19 -2.64
CA GLY A 61 2.46 -2.28 -3.72
C GLY A 61 2.62 -0.95 -4.46
N ALA A 62 1.52 -0.30 -4.81
CA ALA A 62 1.54 0.98 -5.51
C ALA A 62 2.31 2.07 -4.73
N VAL A 63 2.02 2.26 -3.44
CA VAL A 63 2.68 3.31 -2.65
C VAL A 63 4.11 2.94 -2.25
N LEU A 64 4.37 1.66 -1.92
CA LEU A 64 5.69 1.19 -1.48
C LEU A 64 6.74 1.19 -2.61
N TRP A 65 6.31 1.21 -3.87
CA TRP A 65 7.19 1.31 -5.04
C TRP A 65 7.13 2.67 -5.74
N ALA A 66 6.30 3.60 -5.24
CA ALA A 66 6.12 4.91 -5.85
C ALA A 66 7.42 5.72 -5.91
N ASP A 67 8.28 5.64 -4.88
CA ASP A 67 9.58 6.31 -4.84
C ASP A 67 10.46 5.98 -6.06
N LYS A 68 10.51 4.71 -6.46
CA LYS A 68 11.26 4.24 -7.63
C LYS A 68 10.68 4.76 -8.94
N ILE A 69 9.35 4.75 -9.06
CA ILE A 69 8.65 5.19 -10.27
C ILE A 69 8.80 6.71 -10.44
N LEU A 70 8.57 7.47 -9.36
CA LEU A 70 8.70 8.93 -9.33
C LEU A 70 10.16 9.39 -9.60
N ALA A 71 11.13 8.70 -9.02
CA ALA A 71 12.55 9.00 -9.26
C ALA A 71 12.98 8.71 -10.70
N THR A 72 12.38 7.69 -11.35
CA THR A 72 12.73 7.30 -12.72
C THR A 72 12.09 8.24 -13.74
N TYR A 73 10.79 8.54 -13.60
CA TYR A 73 10.02 9.31 -14.60
C TYR A 73 9.84 10.77 -14.21
N LYS A 74 10.94 11.49 -13.99
CA LYS A 74 10.97 12.87 -13.48
C LYS A 74 10.19 13.89 -14.33
N ASN A 75 9.99 13.61 -15.62
CA ASN A 75 9.32 14.50 -16.57
C ASN A 75 7.85 14.11 -16.82
N ALA A 76 7.39 12.96 -16.32
CA ALA A 76 6.03 12.50 -16.49
C ALA A 76 5.08 13.15 -15.47
N GLN A 77 3.81 13.30 -15.85
CA GLN A 77 2.72 13.54 -14.91
C GLN A 77 2.37 12.21 -14.23
N ILE A 78 2.62 12.10 -12.93
CA ILE A 78 2.43 10.83 -12.22
C ILE A 78 1.32 10.96 -11.18
N ALA A 79 0.38 10.02 -11.22
CA ALA A 79 -0.61 9.82 -10.17
C ALA A 79 -0.45 8.43 -9.54
N VAL A 80 -0.52 8.37 -8.21
CA VAL A 80 -0.50 7.13 -7.42
C VAL A 80 -1.77 7.07 -6.60
N CYS A 81 -2.56 6.01 -6.78
CA CYS A 81 -3.82 5.82 -6.08
C CYS A 81 -3.88 4.44 -5.44
N GLY A 82 -3.92 4.39 -4.11
CA GLY A 82 -4.16 3.17 -3.36
C GLY A 82 -5.64 2.94 -3.08
N ASP A 83 -6.16 1.80 -3.49
CA ASP A 83 -7.56 1.41 -3.27
C ASP A 83 -7.65 0.33 -2.19
N ALA A 84 -8.36 0.60 -1.11
CA ALA A 84 -8.59 -0.32 0.01
C ALA A 84 -7.31 -0.89 0.65
N GLY A 85 -6.32 -0.04 0.91
CA GLY A 85 -5.06 -0.40 1.55
C GLY A 85 -4.53 0.74 2.42
N VAL A 86 -5.29 1.15 3.45
CA VAL A 86 -5.01 2.34 4.26
C VAL A 86 -3.89 2.14 5.29
N GLY A 87 -3.51 0.89 5.57
CA GLY A 87 -2.35 0.57 6.41
C GLY A 87 -2.62 0.58 7.92
N VAL A 88 -3.84 0.26 8.33
CA VAL A 88 -4.16 0.03 9.75
C VAL A 88 -3.70 -1.36 10.14
N VAL A 89 -2.72 -1.43 11.03
CA VAL A 89 -2.15 -2.67 11.59
C VAL A 89 -2.03 -2.54 13.10
N THR A 90 -1.94 -3.66 13.81
CA THR A 90 -1.62 -3.67 15.25
C THR A 90 -0.13 -3.37 15.47
N GLU A 91 0.22 -2.91 16.68
CA GLU A 91 1.61 -2.59 17.01
C GLU A 91 2.54 -3.81 16.94
N ASP A 92 2.01 -4.98 17.25
CA ASP A 92 2.72 -6.26 17.25
C ASP A 92 2.64 -7.02 15.91
N PHE A 93 2.18 -6.38 14.82
CA PHE A 93 2.08 -7.04 13.52
C PHE A 93 3.44 -7.46 12.98
N PRO A 94 3.72 -8.80 12.90
CA PRO A 94 5.06 -9.31 12.61
C PRO A 94 5.43 -9.25 11.12
N GLY A 95 4.50 -8.95 10.23
CA GLY A 95 4.70 -9.06 8.78
C GLY A 95 5.88 -8.27 8.27
N PHE A 96 6.08 -7.05 8.77
CA PHE A 96 7.20 -6.23 8.34
C PHE A 96 8.57 -6.76 8.75
N THR A 97 8.69 -7.49 9.85
CA THR A 97 9.96 -8.10 10.27
C THR A 97 10.15 -9.47 9.63
N ALA A 98 9.11 -10.30 9.57
CA ALA A 98 9.19 -11.66 9.04
C ALA A 98 9.51 -11.70 7.52
N TRP A 99 8.99 -10.74 6.77
CA TRP A 99 9.17 -10.71 5.30
C TRP A 99 10.48 -10.07 4.85
N ASN A 100 11.25 -9.42 5.75
CA ASN A 100 12.42 -8.62 5.39
C ASN A 100 12.12 -7.67 4.21
N PRO A 101 11.15 -6.75 4.37
CA PRO A 101 10.58 -6.03 3.24
C PRO A 101 11.55 -5.00 2.66
N ARG A 102 11.45 -4.77 1.35
CA ARG A 102 11.94 -3.54 0.74
C ARG A 102 11.02 -2.40 1.14
N LEU A 103 11.55 -1.38 1.75
CA LEU A 103 10.81 -0.17 2.12
C LEU A 103 11.36 1.02 1.32
N PRO A 104 10.57 2.08 1.09
CA PRO A 104 11.07 3.29 0.44
C PRO A 104 12.09 4.00 1.33
N GLU A 105 13.12 4.55 0.70
CA GLU A 105 14.17 5.32 1.37
C GLU A 105 13.85 6.82 1.25
N LEU A 106 12.99 7.31 2.14
CA LEU A 106 12.55 8.70 2.16
C LEU A 106 12.84 9.32 3.53
N PRO A 107 13.15 10.62 3.59
CA PRO A 107 13.38 11.31 4.86
C PRO A 107 12.15 11.30 5.78
N GLY A 108 12.37 11.22 7.09
CA GLY A 108 11.31 11.37 8.09
C GLY A 108 10.41 10.16 8.30
N LEU A 109 10.78 9.00 7.76
CA LEU A 109 10.05 7.74 8.01
C LEU A 109 10.47 7.12 9.33
N SER A 110 9.50 6.57 10.07
CA SER A 110 9.75 5.69 11.22
C SER A 110 10.29 4.32 10.78
N SER A 111 10.72 3.49 11.71
CA SER A 111 11.19 2.13 11.43
C SER A 111 10.44 1.10 12.31
N PRO A 112 9.55 0.29 11.74
CA PRO A 112 9.04 0.32 10.36
C PRO A 112 8.13 1.54 10.08
N PRO A 113 8.06 2.02 8.83
CA PRO A 113 7.22 3.16 8.49
C PRO A 113 5.74 2.78 8.40
N LYS A 114 4.88 3.72 8.79
CA LYS A 114 3.45 3.63 8.54
C LYS A 114 3.14 4.03 7.09
N VAL A 115 2.11 3.45 6.50
CA VAL A 115 1.67 3.78 5.13
C VAL A 115 1.35 5.29 5.00
N SER A 116 0.71 5.87 6.02
CA SER A 116 0.42 7.31 6.07
C SER A 116 1.68 8.19 6.07
N GLU A 117 2.75 7.76 6.73
CA GLU A 117 4.04 8.46 6.71
C GLU A 117 4.68 8.40 5.33
N ILE A 118 4.57 7.25 4.65
CA ILE A 118 5.08 7.07 3.29
C ILE A 118 4.35 8.00 2.32
N TYR A 119 3.02 8.10 2.37
CA TYR A 119 2.26 9.04 1.55
C TYR A 119 2.70 10.49 1.79
N ARG A 120 2.86 10.89 3.06
CA ARG A 120 3.33 12.24 3.40
C ARG A 120 4.74 12.49 2.88
N ALA A 121 5.67 11.56 3.11
CA ALA A 121 7.05 11.72 2.65
C ALA A 121 7.15 11.76 1.12
N LEU A 122 6.34 10.98 0.40
CA LEU A 122 6.24 11.04 -1.06
C LEU A 122 5.67 12.39 -1.52
N ALA A 123 4.63 12.90 -0.86
CA ALA A 123 4.02 14.18 -1.20
C ALA A 123 5.03 15.32 -1.07
N GLN A 124 5.82 15.32 -0.01
CA GLN A 124 6.86 16.31 0.23
C GLN A 124 8.04 16.19 -0.75
N ALA A 125 8.50 14.97 -1.01
CA ALA A 125 9.62 14.72 -1.92
C ALA A 125 9.27 14.96 -3.40
N TYR A 126 7.99 14.78 -3.77
CA TYR A 126 7.52 14.85 -5.15
C TYR A 126 6.27 15.74 -5.28
N PRO A 127 6.40 17.07 -5.12
CA PRO A 127 5.25 18.00 -5.05
C PRO A 127 4.44 18.09 -6.36
N LYS A 128 4.96 17.61 -7.48
CA LYS A 128 4.24 17.54 -8.76
C LYS A 128 3.43 16.24 -8.95
N ALA A 129 3.66 15.23 -8.12
CA ALA A 129 2.89 14.00 -8.19
C ALA A 129 1.51 14.20 -7.56
N VAL A 130 0.52 13.48 -8.05
CA VAL A 130 -0.81 13.39 -7.43
C VAL A 130 -0.88 12.10 -6.65
N LEU A 131 -1.14 12.19 -5.36
CA LEU A 131 -1.25 11.05 -4.47
C LEU A 131 -2.67 10.94 -3.95
N ALA A 132 -3.23 9.74 -3.96
CA ALA A 132 -4.59 9.51 -3.51
C ALA A 132 -4.74 8.18 -2.77
N GLN A 133 -5.68 8.15 -1.83
CA GLN A 133 -6.18 6.91 -1.23
C GLN A 133 -7.71 6.89 -1.27
N TYR A 134 -8.26 5.72 -1.52
CA TYR A 134 -9.67 5.41 -1.39
C TYR A 134 -9.86 4.23 -0.46
N THR A 135 -10.88 4.28 0.39
CA THR A 135 -11.40 3.10 1.12
C THR A 135 -12.83 3.34 1.55
N THR A 136 -13.55 2.29 1.93
CA THR A 136 -14.84 2.44 2.60
C THR A 136 -14.67 2.47 4.11
N ARG A 137 -15.58 3.17 4.80
CA ARG A 137 -15.53 3.36 6.27
C ARG A 137 -15.57 2.05 7.06
N LEU A 138 -16.27 1.04 6.54
CA LEU A 138 -16.42 -0.26 7.17
C LEU A 138 -15.93 -1.38 6.25
N ASP A 139 -14.83 -1.16 5.55
CA ASP A 139 -14.23 -2.16 4.66
C ASP A 139 -14.09 -3.52 5.34
N GLY A 140 -14.96 -4.45 4.96
CA GLY A 140 -15.09 -5.74 5.64
C GLY A 140 -13.83 -6.61 5.55
N THR A 141 -13.08 -6.52 4.46
CA THR A 141 -11.84 -7.28 4.29
C THR A 141 -10.70 -6.71 5.14
N GLN A 142 -10.52 -5.40 5.16
CA GLN A 142 -9.49 -4.79 6.00
C GLN A 142 -9.80 -4.98 7.50
N ILE A 143 -11.06 -4.85 7.89
CA ILE A 143 -11.51 -5.14 9.27
C ILE A 143 -11.27 -6.61 9.65
N TYR A 144 -11.53 -7.55 8.72
CA TYR A 144 -11.23 -8.96 8.95
C TYR A 144 -9.74 -9.21 9.22
N PHE A 145 -8.85 -8.65 8.40
CA PHE A 145 -7.40 -8.76 8.63
C PHE A 145 -6.98 -8.08 9.93
N TYR A 146 -7.58 -6.96 10.29
CA TYR A 146 -7.31 -6.29 11.56
C TYR A 146 -7.72 -7.14 12.77
N ALA A 147 -8.88 -7.80 12.71
CA ALA A 147 -9.32 -8.75 13.72
C ALA A 147 -8.36 -9.95 13.85
N LEU A 148 -7.88 -10.50 12.73
CA LEU A 148 -6.86 -11.55 12.75
C LEU A 148 -5.55 -11.10 13.44
N MET A 149 -5.10 -9.88 13.18
CA MET A 149 -3.92 -9.30 13.84
C MET A 149 -4.14 -9.17 15.35
N LYS A 150 -5.36 -8.87 15.80
CA LYS A 150 -5.79 -8.86 17.20
C LYS A 150 -6.01 -10.26 17.80
N LYS A 151 -5.83 -11.32 16.99
CA LYS A 151 -6.07 -12.74 17.38
C LYS A 151 -7.54 -13.02 17.71
N GLU A 152 -8.46 -12.26 17.13
CA GLU A 152 -9.90 -12.49 17.21
C GLU A 152 -10.34 -13.52 16.15
N ALA A 153 -11.24 -14.43 16.51
CA ALA A 153 -11.75 -15.45 15.57
C ALA A 153 -12.61 -14.86 14.45
N ALA A 154 -13.28 -13.74 14.73
CA ALA A 154 -14.07 -12.96 13.77
C ALA A 154 -14.14 -11.49 14.21
N PRO A 155 -14.36 -10.56 13.29
CA PRO A 155 -14.54 -9.15 13.64
C PRO A 155 -15.80 -8.94 14.53
N SER A 156 -15.62 -8.19 15.61
CA SER A 156 -16.74 -7.65 16.41
C SER A 156 -17.13 -6.25 15.92
N GLU A 157 -18.31 -5.75 16.34
CA GLU A 157 -18.66 -4.36 16.08
C GLU A 157 -17.66 -3.37 16.73
N ALA A 158 -17.10 -3.72 17.88
CA ALA A 158 -16.08 -2.91 18.55
C ALA A 158 -14.82 -2.81 17.69
N THR A 159 -14.34 -3.95 17.17
CA THR A 159 -13.20 -4.05 16.27
C THR A 159 -13.42 -3.27 14.98
N ALA A 160 -14.62 -3.33 14.41
CA ALA A 160 -14.98 -2.57 13.22
C ALA A 160 -14.95 -1.06 13.48
N ARG A 161 -15.49 -0.60 14.61
CA ARG A 161 -15.43 0.83 15.02
C ARG A 161 -14.00 1.29 15.29
N GLU A 162 -13.21 0.50 15.98
CA GLU A 162 -11.80 0.78 16.25
C GLU A 162 -11.00 0.95 14.95
N TRP A 163 -11.15 -0.01 14.03
CA TRP A 163 -10.53 0.06 12.72
C TRP A 163 -10.95 1.30 11.93
N ALA A 164 -12.25 1.63 11.90
CA ALA A 164 -12.78 2.78 11.18
C ALA A 164 -12.16 4.11 11.67
N VAL A 165 -12.02 4.27 12.98
CA VAL A 165 -11.37 5.46 13.59
C VAL A 165 -9.87 5.49 13.21
N ALA A 166 -9.20 4.34 13.26
CA ALA A 166 -7.80 4.23 12.88
C ALA A 166 -7.58 4.52 11.39
N ALA A 167 -8.47 4.04 10.52
CA ALA A 167 -8.44 4.28 9.08
C ALA A 167 -8.65 5.77 8.72
N GLU A 168 -9.60 6.43 9.39
CA GLU A 168 -9.83 7.86 9.22
C GLU A 168 -8.59 8.69 9.61
N ARG A 169 -7.95 8.35 10.73
CA ARG A 169 -6.70 9.00 11.17
C ARG A 169 -5.55 8.74 10.21
N ALA A 170 -5.36 7.48 9.79
CA ALA A 170 -4.27 7.10 8.89
C ALA A 170 -4.41 7.78 7.52
N GLY A 171 -5.59 7.77 6.93
CA GLY A 171 -5.84 8.43 5.64
C GLY A 171 -5.80 9.96 5.74
N GLY A 172 -6.26 10.52 6.85
CA GLY A 172 -6.24 11.97 7.11
C GLY A 172 -4.88 12.53 7.49
N PHE A 173 -3.91 11.70 7.90
CA PHE A 173 -2.60 12.17 8.36
C PHE A 173 -1.80 12.94 7.30
N PRO A 174 -1.77 12.54 6.00
CA PRO A 174 -1.10 13.31 4.96
C PRO A 174 -1.94 14.45 4.39
N ALA A 175 -3.16 14.72 4.88
CA ALA A 175 -4.11 15.66 4.27
C ALA A 175 -3.66 17.12 4.30
N ALA A 176 -2.60 17.48 5.05
CA ALA A 176 -1.97 18.78 5.01
C ALA A 176 -1.16 19.02 3.73
N GLU A 177 -0.82 17.97 2.99
CA GLU A 177 -0.03 18.06 1.76
C GLU A 177 -0.96 18.37 0.57
N ALA A 178 -0.67 19.45 -0.15
CA ALA A 178 -1.55 19.99 -1.21
C ALA A 178 -1.77 19.03 -2.40
N ASN A 179 -0.88 18.05 -2.59
CA ASN A 179 -0.91 17.07 -3.66
C ASN A 179 -1.38 15.69 -3.21
N TYR A 180 -1.98 15.59 -2.01
CA TYR A 180 -2.57 14.36 -1.49
C TYR A 180 -4.08 14.51 -1.29
N THR A 181 -4.82 13.46 -1.62
CA THR A 181 -6.27 13.36 -1.40
C THR A 181 -6.64 12.02 -0.79
N TYR A 182 -7.54 12.06 0.19
CA TYR A 182 -8.11 10.85 0.80
C TYR A 182 -9.62 10.88 0.69
N TYR A 183 -10.20 9.81 0.18
CA TYR A 183 -11.65 9.64 0.13
C TYR A 183 -12.10 8.41 0.92
N LEU A 184 -12.75 8.68 2.05
CA LEU A 184 -13.38 7.68 2.89
C LEU A 184 -14.87 7.57 2.53
N ALA A 185 -15.20 6.60 1.68
CA ALA A 185 -16.56 6.38 1.21
C ALA A 185 -17.44 5.73 2.29
N PRO A 186 -18.76 5.95 2.26
CA PRO A 186 -19.68 5.17 3.08
C PRO A 186 -19.74 3.71 2.60
N GLY A 187 -20.16 2.79 3.50
CA GLY A 187 -20.34 1.38 3.18
C GLY A 187 -19.19 0.49 3.64
N SER A 188 -19.22 -0.77 3.17
CA SER A 188 -18.32 -1.84 3.62
C SER A 188 -17.60 -2.56 2.47
N GLN A 189 -17.72 -2.06 1.26
CA GLN A 189 -17.16 -2.70 0.08
C GLN A 189 -15.65 -2.61 0.07
N HIS A 190 -14.98 -3.72 -0.19
CA HIS A 190 -13.54 -3.79 -0.40
C HIS A 190 -13.22 -3.50 -1.86
N CYS A 191 -12.41 -2.51 -2.11
CA CYS A 191 -12.03 -1.98 -3.42
C CYS A 191 -13.20 -1.42 -4.27
N ILE A 192 -12.86 -0.57 -5.22
CA ILE A 192 -13.79 -0.13 -6.26
C ILE A 192 -13.96 -1.29 -7.23
N PRO A 193 -15.17 -1.87 -7.39
CA PRO A 193 -15.36 -2.95 -8.33
C PRO A 193 -15.09 -2.47 -9.76
N PRO A 194 -14.42 -3.28 -10.58
CA PRO A 194 -14.41 -3.02 -12.01
C PRO A 194 -15.87 -3.04 -12.47
N ARG A 195 -16.34 -1.94 -13.02
CA ARG A 195 -17.65 -1.95 -13.68
C ARG A 195 -17.52 -2.75 -14.98
N PRO A 196 -18.51 -3.62 -15.27
CA PRO A 196 -18.54 -4.33 -16.54
C PRO A 196 -18.67 -3.36 -17.71
#